data_315b72d4af4721a778837c26507c02f6
#
_entry.id   315b72d4af4721a778837c26507c02f6
#
_cell.length_a   1.000
_cell.length_b   1.000
_cell.length_c   1.000
_cell.angle_alpha   90.00
_cell.angle_beta   90.00
_cell.angle_gamma   90.00
#
_symmetry.space_group_name_H-M   'P 1'
#
loop_
_entity.id
_entity.type
_entity.pdbx_description
1 polymer ?
#
loop_
_entity_poly.entity_id
_entity_poly.type
_entity_poly.pdbx_seq_one_letter_code
_entity_poly.pdbx_strand_id
1 'polypeptide(L)' 'MAAQDDAAAFIATDGQRRGARLESALDYLRRSQPKLNASDLELAQAILVQ' A
#
# COMPACT_ATOMS: atom_id res chain seq x y z
N MET A 1 -9.13 -8.38 -4.44
CA MET A 1 -8.25 -8.84 -3.37
C MET A 1 -8.35 -7.87 -2.19
N ALA A 2 -8.27 -8.38 -0.97
CA ALA A 2 -8.49 -7.53 0.22
C ALA A 2 -7.46 -6.40 0.36
N ALA A 3 -6.22 -6.62 -0.08
CA ALA A 3 -5.20 -5.57 -0.05
C ALA A 3 -5.55 -4.42 -0.98
N GLN A 4 -6.24 -4.69 -2.09
CA GLN A 4 -6.69 -3.65 -3.00
C GLN A 4 -7.79 -2.80 -2.38
N ASP A 5 -8.69 -3.42 -1.62
CA ASP A 5 -9.74 -2.67 -0.92
C ASP A 5 -9.12 -1.74 0.13
N ASP A 6 -8.14 -2.24 0.88
CA ASP A 6 -7.44 -1.43 1.86
C ASP A 6 -6.65 -0.31 1.19
N ALA A 7 -6.03 -0.58 0.05
CA ALA A 7 -5.29 0.43 -0.69
C ALA A 7 -6.21 1.55 -1.17
N ALA A 8 -7.40 1.20 -1.66
CA ALA A 8 -8.37 2.19 -2.10
C ALA A 8 -8.80 3.08 -0.94
N ALA A 9 -9.07 2.50 0.24
CA ALA A 9 -9.45 3.26 1.42
C ALA A 9 -8.30 4.16 1.90
N PHE A 10 -7.07 3.66 1.82
CA PHE A 10 -5.89 4.42 2.20
C PHE A 10 -5.74 5.65 1.32
N ILE A 11 -5.88 5.49 0.01
CA ILE A 11 -5.78 6.60 -0.94
C ILE A 11 -6.94 7.58 -0.74
N ALA A 12 -8.15 7.07 -0.57
CA ALA A 12 -9.33 7.90 -0.41
C ALA A 12 -9.28 8.76 0.86
N THR A 13 -8.59 8.29 1.91
CA THR A 13 -8.48 9.02 3.16
C THR A 13 -7.13 9.74 3.31
N ASP A 14 -6.38 9.85 2.23
CA ASP A 14 -5.06 10.49 2.20
C ASP A 14 -4.11 9.89 3.24
N GLY A 15 -4.14 8.58 3.36
CA GLY A 15 -3.24 7.84 4.22
C GLY A 15 -3.69 7.66 5.66
N GLN A 16 -4.89 8.13 6.01
CA GLN A 16 -5.36 8.01 7.39
C GLN A 16 -5.91 6.62 7.71
N ARG A 17 -6.47 5.95 6.73
CA ARG A 17 -7.05 4.63 6.95
C ARG A 17 -6.12 3.55 6.45
N ARG A 18 -5.51 2.84 7.38
CA ARG A 18 -4.50 1.83 7.12
C ARG A 18 -5.02 0.46 7.52
N GLY A 19 -5.35 -0.37 6.53
CA GLY A 19 -5.76 -1.73 6.80
C GLY A 19 -4.57 -2.64 7.10
N ALA A 20 -4.81 -3.71 7.86
CA ALA A 20 -3.75 -4.66 8.20
C ALA A 20 -3.17 -5.34 6.96
N ARG A 21 -4.01 -5.63 5.98
CA ARG A 21 -3.55 -6.29 4.75
C ARG A 21 -2.70 -5.36 3.90
N LEU A 22 -3.07 -4.08 3.86
CA LEU A 22 -2.25 -3.09 3.19
C LEU A 22 -0.90 -2.94 3.89
N GLU A 23 -0.88 -2.89 5.21
CA GLU A 23 0.38 -2.80 5.94
C GLU A 23 1.29 -3.99 5.68
N SER A 24 0.74 -5.18 5.64
CA SER A 24 1.50 -6.38 5.30
C SER A 24 2.09 -6.30 3.90
N ALA A 25 1.29 -5.83 2.95
CA ALA A 25 1.75 -5.68 1.56
C ALA A 25 2.85 -4.62 1.45
N LEU A 26 2.70 -3.51 2.14
CA LEU A 26 3.72 -2.45 2.14
C LEU A 26 5.02 -2.94 2.76
N ASP A 27 4.93 -3.65 3.87
CA ASP A 27 6.11 -4.23 4.52
C ASP A 27 6.82 -5.21 3.61
N TYR A 28 6.07 -6.06 2.93
CA TYR A 28 6.61 -7.01 1.98
C TYR A 28 7.37 -6.31 0.86
N LEU A 29 6.75 -5.26 0.28
CA LEU A 29 7.38 -4.52 -0.81
C LEU A 29 8.67 -3.84 -0.35
N ARG A 30 8.67 -3.27 0.83
CA ARG A 30 9.86 -2.59 1.34
C ARG A 30 11.00 -3.57 1.62
N ARG A 31 10.67 -4.78 2.07
CA ARG A 31 11.68 -5.82 2.31
C ARG A 31 12.21 -6.41 1.01
N SER A 32 11.33 -6.60 0.03
CA SER A 32 11.71 -7.17 -1.26
C SER A 32 12.52 -6.21 -2.10
N GLN A 33 12.26 -4.91 -1.95
CA GLN A 33 12.92 -3.88 -2.73
C GLN A 33 13.39 -2.74 -1.82
N PRO A 34 14.47 -2.98 -1.07
CA PRO A 34 14.95 -1.99 -0.10
C PRO A 34 15.41 -0.68 -0.71
N LYS A 35 15.69 -0.68 -2.01
CA LYS A 35 16.09 0.53 -2.72
C LYS A 35 14.91 1.29 -3.32
N LEU A 36 13.69 0.78 -3.14
CA LEU A 36 12.51 1.42 -3.66
C LEU A 36 12.23 2.70 -2.87
N ASN A 37 12.31 3.83 -3.57
CA ASN A 37 12.17 5.14 -2.95
C ASN A 37 10.78 5.70 -3.25
N ALA A 38 9.75 5.03 -2.78
CA ALA A 38 8.36 5.40 -3.01
C ALA A 38 7.64 5.59 -1.68
N SER A 39 6.70 6.54 -1.66
CA SER A 39 5.87 6.77 -0.48
C SER A 39 4.83 5.66 -0.33
N ASP A 40 4.21 5.58 0.84
CA ASP A 40 3.14 4.61 1.08
C ASP A 40 1.98 4.82 0.12
N LEU A 41 1.64 6.08 -0.20
CA LEU A 41 0.57 6.36 -1.16
C LEU A 41 0.92 5.85 -2.55
N GLU A 42 2.16 6.01 -2.98
CA GLU A 42 2.60 5.50 -4.27
C GLU A 42 2.54 3.97 -4.32
N LEU A 43 2.97 3.32 -3.25
CA LEU A 43 2.91 1.88 -3.16
C LEU A 43 1.46 1.38 -3.14
N ALA A 44 0.58 2.09 -2.43
CA ALA A 44 -0.84 1.73 -2.41
C ALA A 44 -1.46 1.85 -3.79
N GLN A 45 -1.09 2.86 -4.57
CA GLN A 45 -1.56 3.00 -5.94
C GLN A 45 -1.08 1.84 -6.81
N ALA A 46 0.15 1.41 -6.64
CA ALA A 46 0.68 0.27 -7.38
C ALA A 46 -0.10 -1.01 -7.05
N ILE A 47 -0.45 -1.19 -5.79
CA ILE A 47 -1.25 -2.35 -5.37
C ILE A 47 -2.65 -2.28 -5.99
N LEU A 48 -3.23 -1.08 -6.04
CA LEU A 48 -4.58 -0.89 -6.55
C LEU A 48 -4.71 -1.21 -8.04
N VAL A 49 -3.67 -0.97 -8.81
CA VAL A 49 -3.71 -1.18 -10.27
C VAL A 49 -3.29 -2.57 -10.73
N GLN A 50 -2.97 -3.43 -9.81
CA GLN A 50 -2.62 -4.81 -10.15
C GLN A 50 -3.77 -5.62 -10.70
#